data_0f4f04aeb0d99e800949ccbfdd39dfba
#
_entry.id   0f4f04aeb0d99e800949ccbfdd39dfba
#
_cell.length_a   1.000
_cell.length_b   1.000
_cell.length_c   1.000
_cell.angle_alpha   90.00
_cell.angle_beta   90.00
_cell.angle_gamma   90.00
#
_symmetry.space_group_name_H-M   'P 1'
#
loop_
_entity.id
_entity.type
_entity.pdbx_description
1 polymer ?
#
loop_
_entity_poly.entity_id
_entity_poly.type
_entity_poly.pdbx_seq_one_letter_code
_entity_poly.pdbx_strand_id
1 'polypeptide(L)'
;MKRNIFLTLTSFVLTVNIAFCQQKDVDFSKAYIAQNDGKTTVEINEVQELVYIIFAMTAFGKENPNMTKQNTAYFEEVNKHFAPFSNLPIVKKFDQQLRENLTNYFLLAANVYGFRFKNEELVPTNIYIFPAKGVGTYQIKSNPIPGYKKELEEFARQTGYRAFYKQHQAYYDSLRTAYAEYASIAEQKEWLEKRFDYKINSYRVLTSPLIAGMNATHTFKYRGFKEILLFLPTLHDDESWSPKFKKAINTRIIFTEIDHNYVGPLSEKNKKQIDTIFNNREIWVDAENKSTVHYPSPVNVFDEYLTWGLFILYCYDKFGEDYDLFGQIVENVNDMMVNKKGFPKADEFNAELFRLYKDNTSKDIQNLYKPLLDWCEKEN
;
A
#
# COMPACT_ATOMS: atom_id res chain seq x y z
N MET A 1 22.72 -23.60 -77.75
CA MET A 1 22.76 -23.94 -76.33
C MET A 1 23.02 -22.65 -75.51
N LYS A 2 21.98 -22.09 -74.91
CA LYS A 2 22.12 -20.90 -74.02
C LYS A 2 21.96 -21.42 -72.59
N ARG A 3 23.00 -21.27 -71.75
CA ARG A 3 23.01 -21.63 -70.31
C ARG A 3 22.46 -20.43 -69.55
N ASN A 4 21.29 -20.60 -68.93
CA ASN A 4 20.77 -19.68 -67.95
C ASN A 4 21.41 -19.95 -66.56
N ILE A 5 22.09 -18.93 -66.03
CA ILE A 5 22.62 -18.93 -64.66
C ILE A 5 21.56 -18.28 -63.78
N PHE A 6 20.92 -19.06 -62.89
CA PHE A 6 20.08 -18.57 -61.83
C PHE A 6 20.95 -18.11 -60.67
N LEU A 7 21.01 -16.80 -60.41
CA LEU A 7 21.57 -16.27 -59.15
C LEU A 7 20.47 -16.31 -58.09
N THR A 8 20.60 -17.16 -57.11
CA THR A 8 19.79 -17.15 -55.88
C THR A 8 20.36 -16.12 -54.91
N LEU A 9 19.63 -15.00 -54.75
CA LEU A 9 19.90 -14.03 -53.71
C LEU A 9 19.36 -14.58 -52.39
N THR A 10 20.23 -14.97 -51.48
CA THR A 10 19.89 -15.33 -50.09
C THR A 10 19.87 -14.06 -49.26
N SER A 11 18.67 -13.54 -48.98
CA SER A 11 18.50 -12.41 -48.06
C SER A 11 18.70 -12.89 -46.64
N PHE A 12 19.81 -12.45 -46.01
CA PHE A 12 20.07 -12.62 -44.60
C PHE A 12 19.25 -11.57 -43.83
N VAL A 13 18.12 -11.95 -43.24
CA VAL A 13 17.39 -11.09 -42.32
C VAL A 13 18.09 -11.15 -40.97
N LEU A 14 18.88 -10.12 -40.65
CA LEU A 14 19.40 -9.88 -39.30
C LEU A 14 18.22 -9.46 -38.40
N THR A 15 17.68 -10.39 -37.65
CA THR A 15 16.79 -10.06 -36.52
C THR A 15 17.62 -9.49 -35.39
N VAL A 16 17.67 -8.17 -35.30
CA VAL A 16 18.20 -7.47 -34.12
C VAL A 16 17.20 -7.66 -33.00
N ASN A 17 17.47 -8.63 -32.12
CA ASN A 17 16.77 -8.72 -30.83
C ASN A 17 17.22 -7.54 -29.97
N ILE A 18 16.48 -6.43 -30.01
CA ILE A 18 16.60 -5.36 -29.02
C ILE A 18 16.01 -5.93 -27.73
N ALA A 19 16.85 -6.54 -26.90
CA ALA A 19 16.51 -6.82 -25.52
C ALA A 19 16.28 -5.45 -24.85
N PHE A 20 15.04 -5.05 -24.68
CA PHE A 20 14.71 -3.95 -23.80
C PHE A 20 15.15 -4.37 -22.40
N CYS A 21 16.28 -3.85 -21.95
CA CYS A 21 16.74 -4.02 -20.58
C CYS A 21 15.69 -3.34 -19.69
N GLN A 22 14.79 -4.13 -19.13
CA GLN A 22 13.76 -3.62 -18.23
C GLN A 22 14.46 -3.00 -17.03
N GLN A 23 14.25 -1.71 -16.80
CA GLN A 23 14.87 -0.99 -15.68
C GLN A 23 14.56 -1.73 -14.37
N LYS A 24 15.58 -1.97 -13.53
CA LYS A 24 15.40 -2.61 -12.22
C LYS A 24 14.46 -1.77 -11.34
N ASP A 25 13.70 -2.43 -10.49
CA ASP A 25 12.86 -1.77 -9.49
C ASP A 25 13.73 -1.22 -8.37
N VAL A 26 14.61 -2.07 -7.85
CA VAL A 26 15.49 -1.79 -6.72
C VAL A 26 16.89 -2.41 -6.95
N ASP A 27 17.88 -1.88 -6.21
CA ASP A 27 19.23 -2.47 -6.14
C ASP A 27 19.69 -2.48 -4.67
N PHE A 28 19.30 -3.51 -3.94
CA PHE A 28 19.65 -3.65 -2.53
C PHE A 28 21.07 -4.18 -2.38
N SER A 29 21.98 -3.33 -1.88
CA SER A 29 23.33 -3.77 -1.54
C SER A 29 23.31 -4.78 -0.37
N LYS A 30 24.38 -5.58 -0.22
CA LYS A 30 24.53 -6.47 0.95
C LYS A 30 24.43 -5.70 2.28
N ALA A 31 25.00 -4.49 2.33
CA ALA A 31 24.95 -3.63 3.52
C ALA A 31 23.51 -3.17 3.80
N TYR A 32 22.75 -2.79 2.75
CA TYR A 32 21.35 -2.41 2.89
C TYR A 32 20.51 -3.57 3.45
N ILE A 33 20.66 -4.76 2.88
CA ILE A 33 19.97 -5.97 3.33
C ILE A 33 20.28 -6.24 4.80
N ALA A 34 21.57 -6.31 5.17
CA ALA A 34 21.99 -6.56 6.55
C ALA A 34 21.46 -5.49 7.54
N GLN A 35 21.34 -4.24 7.10
CA GLN A 35 20.83 -3.16 7.91
C GLN A 35 19.31 -3.23 8.13
N ASN A 36 18.55 -3.75 7.15
CA ASN A 36 17.09 -3.70 7.15
C ASN A 36 16.41 -5.04 7.41
N ASP A 37 17.13 -6.15 7.38
CA ASP A 37 16.58 -7.47 7.64
C ASP A 37 15.98 -7.56 9.06
N GLY A 38 14.76 -8.06 9.15
CA GLY A 38 13.97 -8.14 10.38
C GLY A 38 13.35 -6.81 10.84
N LYS A 39 13.62 -5.68 10.18
CA LYS A 39 13.19 -4.37 10.64
C LYS A 39 11.84 -3.92 10.11
N THR A 40 11.19 -3.14 10.94
CA THR A 40 10.02 -2.33 10.59
C THR A 40 10.33 -0.87 10.88
N THR A 41 10.04 0.02 9.94
CA THR A 41 10.31 1.46 10.09
C THR A 41 9.11 2.29 9.72
N VAL A 42 8.97 3.47 10.34
CA VAL A 42 7.97 4.49 9.97
C VAL A 42 8.71 5.78 9.71
N GLU A 43 8.47 6.38 8.56
CA GLU A 43 9.12 7.63 8.19
C GLU A 43 8.17 8.59 7.47
N ILE A 44 8.40 9.88 7.64
CA ILE A 44 7.89 10.95 6.79
C ILE A 44 9.09 11.39 5.97
N ASN A 45 9.11 11.00 4.70
CA ASN A 45 10.27 11.21 3.85
C ASN A 45 10.29 12.61 3.26
N GLU A 46 11.44 13.32 3.35
CA GLU A 46 11.57 14.71 2.92
C GLU A 46 11.15 14.92 1.45
N VAL A 47 11.53 14.02 0.56
CA VAL A 47 11.23 14.21 -0.88
C VAL A 47 9.80 13.82 -1.22
N GLN A 48 9.24 12.83 -0.53
CA GLN A 48 7.83 12.49 -0.68
C GLN A 48 6.91 13.57 -0.13
N GLU A 49 7.24 14.13 1.03
CA GLU A 49 6.46 15.22 1.62
C GLU A 49 6.42 16.44 0.70
N LEU A 50 7.54 16.74 0.00
CA LEU A 50 7.55 17.76 -1.07
C LEU A 50 6.48 17.46 -2.14
N VAL A 51 6.40 16.22 -2.60
CA VAL A 51 5.43 15.81 -3.64
C VAL A 51 4.00 15.90 -3.11
N TYR A 52 3.73 15.46 -1.87
CA TYR A 52 2.41 15.58 -1.27
C TYR A 52 1.98 17.04 -1.05
N ILE A 53 2.91 17.92 -0.68
CA ILE A 53 2.65 19.37 -0.61
C ILE A 53 2.30 19.91 -2.01
N ILE A 54 3.04 19.53 -3.05
CA ILE A 54 2.71 19.95 -4.41
C ILE A 54 1.33 19.45 -4.82
N PHE A 55 0.98 18.19 -4.51
CA PHE A 55 -0.37 17.67 -4.76
C PHE A 55 -1.45 18.49 -4.05
N ALA A 56 -1.23 18.84 -2.78
CA ALA A 56 -2.16 19.66 -2.01
C ALA A 56 -2.32 21.08 -2.59
N MET A 57 -1.31 21.59 -3.31
CA MET A 57 -1.37 22.90 -3.97
C MET A 57 -2.06 22.86 -5.34
N THR A 58 -2.22 21.69 -5.97
CA THR A 58 -2.96 21.56 -7.23
C THR A 58 -4.44 21.87 -7.05
N ALA A 59 -5.12 22.33 -8.12
CA ALA A 59 -6.57 22.49 -8.09
C ALA A 59 -7.27 21.12 -7.89
N PHE A 60 -6.78 20.09 -8.57
CA PHE A 60 -7.30 18.71 -8.43
C PHE A 60 -7.16 18.19 -7.00
N GLY A 61 -6.02 18.43 -6.33
CA GLY A 61 -5.81 18.02 -4.93
C GLY A 61 -6.76 18.69 -3.95
N LYS A 62 -7.10 19.96 -4.18
CA LYS A 62 -8.08 20.70 -3.38
C LYS A 62 -9.52 20.24 -3.64
N GLU A 63 -9.82 19.79 -4.86
CA GLU A 63 -11.12 19.24 -5.24
C GLU A 63 -11.32 17.78 -4.77
N ASN A 64 -10.25 17.08 -4.38
CA ASN A 64 -10.29 15.65 -4.05
C ASN A 64 -9.87 15.36 -2.59
N PRO A 65 -10.83 15.40 -1.63
CA PRO A 65 -10.56 15.16 -0.22
C PRO A 65 -10.18 13.70 0.10
N ASN A 66 -10.41 12.76 -0.83
CA ASN A 66 -9.93 11.38 -0.68
C ASN A 66 -8.43 11.24 -1.02
N MET A 67 -7.90 12.12 -1.84
CA MET A 67 -6.47 12.15 -2.18
C MET A 67 -5.67 12.96 -1.15
N THR A 68 -6.14 14.16 -0.83
CA THR A 68 -5.47 15.10 0.07
C THR A 68 -6.26 15.26 1.36
N LYS A 69 -5.64 14.93 2.49
CA LYS A 69 -6.25 15.11 3.82
C LYS A 69 -6.34 16.60 4.14
N GLN A 70 -7.57 17.08 4.17
CA GLN A 70 -7.91 18.46 4.42
C GLN A 70 -8.48 18.64 5.84
N ASN A 71 -8.78 19.87 6.24
CA ASN A 71 -9.35 20.19 7.58
C ASN A 71 -8.45 19.75 8.74
N THR A 72 -7.12 19.86 8.58
CA THR A 72 -6.14 19.64 9.62
C THR A 72 -5.28 20.89 9.81
N ALA A 73 -4.77 21.11 11.03
CA ALA A 73 -3.87 22.23 11.31
C ALA A 73 -2.66 22.23 10.36
N TYR A 74 -2.10 21.06 10.09
CA TYR A 74 -0.97 20.91 9.17
C TYR A 74 -1.35 21.32 7.72
N PHE A 75 -2.53 20.92 7.23
CA PHE A 75 -3.00 21.32 5.90
C PHE A 75 -3.19 22.84 5.82
N GLU A 76 -3.71 23.46 6.87
CA GLU A 76 -3.85 24.93 6.94
C GLU A 76 -2.48 25.63 6.91
N GLU A 77 -1.49 25.12 7.64
CA GLU A 77 -0.12 25.64 7.60
C GLU A 77 0.52 25.48 6.21
N VAL A 78 0.34 24.32 5.58
CA VAL A 78 0.78 24.07 4.19
C VAL A 78 0.13 25.07 3.23
N ASN A 79 -1.19 25.24 3.30
CA ASN A 79 -1.88 26.21 2.45
C ASN A 79 -1.38 27.63 2.68
N LYS A 80 -1.26 28.06 3.93
CA LYS A 80 -0.77 29.40 4.28
C LYS A 80 0.62 29.66 3.73
N HIS A 81 1.52 28.69 3.81
CA HIS A 81 2.90 28.84 3.39
C HIS A 81 3.07 28.75 1.86
N PHE A 82 2.40 27.80 1.21
CA PHE A 82 2.65 27.46 -0.19
C PHE A 82 1.64 28.05 -1.19
N ALA A 83 0.50 28.59 -0.75
CA ALA A 83 -0.49 29.17 -1.64
C ALA A 83 0.08 30.25 -2.60
N PRO A 84 1.00 31.16 -2.19
CA PRO A 84 1.62 32.13 -3.09
C PRO A 84 2.35 31.49 -4.27
N PHE A 85 2.73 30.22 -4.18
CA PHE A 85 3.52 29.46 -5.14
C PHE A 85 2.69 28.48 -5.99
N SER A 86 1.37 28.47 -5.84
CA SER A 86 0.46 27.55 -6.57
C SER A 86 0.52 27.68 -8.10
N ASN A 87 1.06 28.79 -8.60
CA ASN A 87 1.24 29.03 -10.04
C ASN A 87 2.56 28.51 -10.62
N LEU A 88 3.46 27.95 -9.80
CA LEU A 88 4.72 27.40 -10.28
C LEU A 88 4.51 26.26 -11.30
N PRO A 89 5.41 26.13 -12.30
CA PRO A 89 5.23 25.18 -13.40
C PRO A 89 5.00 23.75 -12.94
N ILE A 90 5.70 23.27 -11.90
CA ILE A 90 5.56 21.91 -11.38
C ILE A 90 4.17 21.65 -10.82
N VAL A 91 3.54 22.62 -10.15
CA VAL A 91 2.17 22.49 -9.60
C VAL A 91 1.18 22.30 -10.75
N LYS A 92 1.30 23.10 -11.84
CA LYS A 92 0.44 22.97 -13.03
C LYS A 92 0.65 21.64 -13.75
N LYS A 93 1.89 21.18 -13.88
CA LYS A 93 2.20 19.89 -14.49
C LYS A 93 1.62 18.71 -13.68
N PHE A 94 1.74 18.75 -12.35
CA PHE A 94 1.16 17.72 -11.51
C PHE A 94 -0.38 17.77 -11.52
N ASP A 95 -0.98 18.94 -11.53
CA ASP A 95 -2.44 19.09 -11.72
C ASP A 95 -2.91 18.41 -13.01
N GLN A 96 -2.22 18.68 -14.12
CA GLN A 96 -2.51 18.04 -15.41
C GLN A 96 -2.35 16.51 -15.33
N GLN A 97 -1.25 16.01 -14.78
CA GLN A 97 -0.98 14.58 -14.66
C GLN A 97 -2.06 13.85 -13.81
N LEU A 98 -2.50 14.48 -12.72
CA LEU A 98 -3.54 13.93 -11.86
C LEU A 98 -4.91 13.90 -12.56
N ARG A 99 -5.24 14.94 -13.34
CA ARG A 99 -6.49 14.99 -14.14
C ARG A 99 -6.47 14.01 -15.31
N GLU A 100 -5.32 13.79 -15.94
CA GLU A 100 -5.16 12.80 -17.01
C GLU A 100 -5.34 11.38 -16.49
N ASN A 101 -4.75 11.06 -15.34
CA ASN A 101 -4.88 9.76 -14.71
C ASN A 101 -4.55 9.84 -13.20
N LEU A 102 -5.56 9.56 -12.35
CA LEU A 102 -5.38 9.59 -10.90
C LEU A 102 -4.30 8.62 -10.40
N THR A 103 -3.97 7.55 -11.16
CA THR A 103 -2.88 6.63 -10.78
C THR A 103 -1.52 7.32 -10.73
N ASN A 104 -1.35 8.48 -11.37
CA ASN A 104 -0.13 9.28 -11.29
C ASN A 104 0.17 9.76 -9.86
N TYR A 105 -0.84 9.89 -8.99
CA TYR A 105 -0.65 10.12 -7.56
C TYR A 105 0.29 9.08 -6.95
N PHE A 106 -0.03 7.81 -7.13
CA PHE A 106 0.78 6.71 -6.58
C PHE A 106 2.15 6.61 -7.25
N LEU A 107 2.18 6.77 -8.58
CA LEU A 107 3.42 6.65 -9.35
C LEU A 107 4.43 7.75 -8.99
N LEU A 108 3.99 9.00 -8.87
CA LEU A 108 4.87 10.10 -8.51
C LEU A 108 5.34 9.99 -7.06
N ALA A 109 4.43 9.71 -6.12
CA ALA A 109 4.76 9.57 -4.70
C ALA A 109 5.73 8.41 -4.42
N ALA A 110 5.56 7.27 -5.11
CA ALA A 110 6.45 6.13 -4.91
C ALA A 110 7.81 6.31 -5.62
N ASN A 111 7.81 6.85 -6.84
CA ASN A 111 9.06 7.00 -7.61
C ASN A 111 9.98 8.08 -7.05
N VAL A 112 9.44 9.11 -6.40
CA VAL A 112 10.27 10.15 -5.77
C VAL A 112 11.06 9.62 -4.57
N TYR A 113 10.61 8.55 -3.94
CA TYR A 113 11.30 7.88 -2.84
C TYR A 113 12.69 7.35 -3.23
N GLY A 114 12.94 7.15 -4.52
CA GLY A 114 14.27 6.84 -5.06
C GLY A 114 15.28 7.99 -4.99
N PHE A 115 14.88 9.17 -4.50
CA PHE A 115 15.70 10.38 -4.45
C PHE A 115 15.84 10.90 -3.02
N ARG A 116 16.85 11.74 -2.80
CA ARG A 116 17.09 12.50 -1.57
C ARG A 116 17.71 13.84 -1.86
N PHE A 117 17.53 14.80 -0.99
CA PHE A 117 18.28 16.04 -1.07
C PHE A 117 19.74 15.83 -0.63
N LYS A 118 20.66 16.36 -1.46
CA LYS A 118 22.06 16.59 -1.11
C LYS A 118 22.32 18.07 -1.35
N ASN A 119 22.44 18.87 -0.28
CA ASN A 119 22.32 20.30 -0.34
C ASN A 119 20.95 20.69 -0.95
N GLU A 120 20.92 21.50 -2.00
CA GLU A 120 19.70 21.92 -2.70
C GLU A 120 19.34 21.04 -3.92
N GLU A 121 20.10 19.98 -4.17
CA GLU A 121 19.92 19.10 -5.32
C GLU A 121 19.29 17.76 -4.95
N LEU A 122 18.38 17.29 -5.78
CA LEU A 122 17.85 15.93 -5.72
C LEU A 122 18.84 14.96 -6.38
N VAL A 123 19.33 14.00 -5.59
CA VAL A 123 20.21 12.95 -6.07
C VAL A 123 19.59 11.58 -5.89
N PRO A 124 19.79 10.63 -6.82
CA PRO A 124 19.28 9.28 -6.66
C PRO A 124 19.93 8.59 -5.45
N THR A 125 19.14 7.77 -4.74
CA THR A 125 19.62 6.95 -3.64
C THR A 125 20.38 5.72 -4.14
N ASN A 126 20.15 5.32 -5.40
CA ASN A 126 20.62 4.07 -6.03
C ASN A 126 20.09 2.80 -5.33
N ILE A 127 19.05 2.92 -4.52
CA ILE A 127 18.38 1.82 -3.81
C ILE A 127 17.05 1.52 -4.51
N TYR A 128 16.17 2.50 -4.60
CA TYR A 128 14.88 2.41 -5.28
C TYR A 128 14.99 3.12 -6.63
N ILE A 129 15.28 2.36 -7.67
CA ILE A 129 15.61 2.90 -9.00
C ILE A 129 14.35 3.25 -9.77
N PHE A 130 13.39 2.32 -9.78
CA PHE A 130 12.08 2.50 -10.40
C PHE A 130 11.00 1.78 -9.57
N PRO A 131 10.71 2.27 -8.35
CA PRO A 131 9.90 1.54 -7.39
C PRO A 131 8.45 1.36 -7.79
N ALA A 132 7.88 2.21 -8.64
CA ALA A 132 6.51 2.06 -9.12
C ALA A 132 6.45 2.13 -10.65
N LYS A 133 6.24 0.98 -11.29
CA LYS A 133 6.13 0.83 -12.74
C LYS A 133 4.70 0.95 -13.24
N GLY A 134 3.71 0.78 -12.37
CA GLY A 134 2.31 0.84 -12.71
C GLY A 134 1.39 0.67 -11.52
N VAL A 135 0.09 0.88 -11.77
CA VAL A 135 -1.01 0.63 -10.84
C VAL A 135 -2.13 -0.05 -11.63
N GLY A 136 -2.52 -1.24 -11.24
CA GLY A 136 -3.49 -2.04 -12.00
C GLY A 136 -3.01 -2.28 -13.43
N THR A 137 -3.82 -1.92 -14.41
CA THR A 137 -3.50 -2.06 -15.84
C THR A 137 -2.67 -0.89 -16.41
N TYR A 138 -2.58 0.22 -15.69
CA TYR A 138 -1.82 1.38 -16.13
C TYR A 138 -0.33 1.20 -15.82
N GLN A 139 0.51 1.27 -16.86
CA GLN A 139 1.95 1.03 -16.77
C GLN A 139 2.72 2.20 -17.37
N ILE A 140 3.86 2.58 -16.77
CA ILE A 140 4.80 3.57 -17.27
C ILE A 140 6.13 2.90 -17.65
N LYS A 141 6.82 3.45 -18.66
CA LYS A 141 8.03 2.83 -19.22
C LYS A 141 9.31 3.20 -18.48
N SER A 142 9.32 4.32 -17.77
CA SER A 142 10.49 4.82 -17.05
C SER A 142 10.06 5.64 -15.84
N ASN A 143 10.96 5.73 -14.84
CA ASN A 143 10.75 6.59 -13.67
C ASN A 143 10.55 8.06 -14.14
N PRO A 144 9.42 8.71 -13.80
CA PRO A 144 9.10 10.06 -14.26
C PRO A 144 9.91 11.16 -13.56
N ILE A 145 10.43 10.89 -12.37
CA ILE A 145 11.05 11.91 -11.50
C ILE A 145 12.28 12.59 -12.13
N PRO A 146 13.18 11.91 -12.85
CA PRO A 146 14.27 12.58 -13.55
C PRO A 146 13.80 13.72 -14.48
N GLY A 147 12.63 13.57 -15.10
CA GLY A 147 12.03 14.59 -15.94
C GLY A 147 11.53 15.83 -15.18
N TYR A 148 11.21 15.69 -13.90
CA TYR A 148 10.72 16.77 -13.02
C TYR A 148 11.78 17.31 -12.05
N LYS A 149 12.98 16.70 -12.02
CA LYS A 149 14.03 16.99 -11.03
C LYS A 149 14.28 18.49 -10.84
N LYS A 150 14.57 19.20 -11.93
CA LYS A 150 14.88 20.65 -11.89
C LYS A 150 13.73 21.48 -11.32
N GLU A 151 12.51 21.14 -11.68
CA GLU A 151 11.32 21.88 -11.24
C GLU A 151 10.97 21.58 -9.78
N LEU A 152 11.23 20.36 -9.30
CA LEU A 152 11.10 19.99 -7.88
C LEU A 152 12.15 20.74 -7.04
N GLU A 153 13.41 20.80 -7.50
CA GLU A 153 14.48 21.58 -6.87
C GLU A 153 14.15 23.07 -6.83
N GLU A 154 13.65 23.60 -7.92
CA GLU A 154 13.26 25.02 -8.03
C GLU A 154 12.08 25.34 -7.12
N PHE A 155 11.06 24.46 -7.05
CA PHE A 155 9.96 24.61 -6.11
C PHE A 155 10.48 24.61 -4.67
N ALA A 156 11.29 23.64 -4.31
CA ALA A 156 11.85 23.54 -2.95
C ALA A 156 12.65 24.79 -2.55
N ARG A 157 13.44 25.33 -3.50
CA ARG A 157 14.26 26.53 -3.29
C ARG A 157 13.39 27.81 -3.18
N GLN A 158 12.47 28.03 -4.12
CA GLN A 158 11.64 29.25 -4.14
C GLN A 158 10.68 29.33 -2.96
N THR A 159 10.17 28.20 -2.51
CA THR A 159 9.19 28.16 -1.41
C THR A 159 9.86 28.05 -0.03
N GLY A 160 11.17 27.85 0.06
CA GLY A 160 11.83 27.55 1.32
C GLY A 160 11.39 26.21 1.94
N TYR A 161 10.95 25.25 1.10
CA TYR A 161 10.40 23.97 1.53
C TYR A 161 11.26 23.25 2.58
N ARG A 162 12.57 23.20 2.40
CA ARG A 162 13.45 22.49 3.32
C ARG A 162 13.48 23.10 4.73
N ALA A 163 13.35 24.42 4.83
CA ALA A 163 13.19 25.10 6.12
C ALA A 163 11.82 24.74 6.76
N PHE A 164 10.75 24.75 5.96
CA PHE A 164 9.42 24.34 6.38
C PHE A 164 9.44 22.88 6.90
N TYR A 165 9.98 21.94 6.14
CA TYR A 165 10.09 20.54 6.54
C TYR A 165 10.88 20.38 7.85
N LYS A 166 12.00 21.10 7.99
CA LYS A 166 12.81 21.08 9.22
C LYS A 166 12.07 21.65 10.44
N GLN A 167 11.28 22.68 10.26
CA GLN A 167 10.47 23.26 11.35
C GLN A 167 9.41 22.29 11.88
N HIS A 168 8.93 21.36 11.05
CA HIS A 168 7.90 20.38 11.40
C HIS A 168 8.45 19.06 11.96
N GLN A 169 9.78 18.93 12.18
CA GLN A 169 10.36 17.66 12.66
C GLN A 169 9.76 17.16 13.95
N ALA A 170 9.51 18.04 14.95
CA ALA A 170 8.88 17.64 16.20
C ALA A 170 7.46 17.06 15.99
N TYR A 171 6.69 17.66 15.07
CA TYR A 171 5.38 17.13 14.67
C TYR A 171 5.51 15.77 13.96
N TYR A 172 6.43 15.64 13.02
CA TYR A 172 6.68 14.36 12.35
C TYR A 172 7.16 13.27 13.31
N ASP A 173 7.96 13.64 14.32
CA ASP A 173 8.38 12.72 15.39
C ASP A 173 7.19 12.23 16.21
N SER A 174 6.24 13.11 16.55
CA SER A 174 5.01 12.72 17.26
C SER A 174 4.17 11.72 16.44
N LEU A 175 4.07 11.90 15.13
CA LEU A 175 3.36 10.97 14.26
C LEU A 175 4.05 9.60 14.18
N ARG A 176 5.38 9.56 14.11
CA ARG A 176 6.15 8.30 14.17
C ARG A 176 5.97 7.58 15.51
N THR A 177 5.98 8.34 16.60
CA THR A 177 5.74 7.80 17.95
C THR A 177 4.33 7.22 18.06
N ALA A 178 3.31 7.91 17.54
CA ALA A 178 1.94 7.41 17.52
C ALA A 178 1.83 6.06 16.77
N TYR A 179 2.53 5.91 15.65
CA TYR A 179 2.58 4.61 14.94
C TYR A 179 3.20 3.49 15.80
N ALA A 180 4.28 3.78 16.52
CA ALA A 180 4.92 2.80 17.39
C ALA A 180 4.01 2.37 18.55
N GLU A 181 3.23 3.31 19.10
CA GLU A 181 2.34 3.09 20.23
C GLU A 181 1.01 2.42 19.84
N TYR A 182 0.36 2.92 18.80
CA TYR A 182 -1.01 2.54 18.47
C TYR A 182 -1.15 1.62 17.26
N ALA A 183 -0.09 1.36 16.50
CA ALA A 183 -0.14 0.53 15.31
C ALA A 183 1.19 -0.19 15.05
N SER A 184 1.79 -0.81 16.07
CA SER A 184 3.10 -1.45 15.98
C SER A 184 3.16 -2.53 14.89
N ILE A 185 3.84 -2.23 13.79
CA ILE A 185 4.03 -3.16 12.68
C ILE A 185 4.83 -4.39 13.13
N ALA A 186 5.78 -4.20 14.05
CA ALA A 186 6.59 -5.29 14.57
C ALA A 186 5.72 -6.33 15.30
N GLU A 187 4.76 -5.90 16.12
CA GLU A 187 3.82 -6.80 16.81
C GLU A 187 2.92 -7.56 15.82
N GLN A 188 2.42 -6.85 14.80
CA GLN A 188 1.56 -7.42 13.76
C GLN A 188 2.32 -8.45 12.91
N LYS A 189 3.53 -8.08 12.44
CA LYS A 189 4.43 -8.96 11.72
C LYS A 189 4.76 -10.22 12.50
N GLU A 190 5.12 -10.08 13.78
CA GLU A 190 5.43 -11.22 14.66
C GLU A 190 4.23 -12.16 14.80
N TRP A 191 3.01 -11.61 14.96
CA TRP A 191 1.80 -12.40 15.05
C TRP A 191 1.53 -13.20 13.77
N LEU A 192 1.67 -12.56 12.59
CA LEU A 192 1.49 -13.19 11.29
C LEU A 192 2.56 -14.26 11.03
N GLU A 193 3.83 -13.98 11.30
CA GLU A 193 4.94 -14.91 11.07
C GLU A 193 4.96 -16.13 12.02
N LYS A 194 4.20 -16.07 13.12
CA LYS A 194 3.94 -17.24 13.97
C LYS A 194 2.83 -18.14 13.44
N ARG A 195 2.03 -17.66 12.46
CA ARG A 195 0.81 -18.32 11.95
C ARG A 195 0.84 -18.67 10.48
N PHE A 196 1.87 -18.17 9.79
CA PHE A 196 2.13 -18.46 8.38
C PHE A 196 3.56 -18.98 8.21
N ASP A 197 3.74 -19.94 7.30
CA ASP A 197 5.02 -20.62 7.08
C ASP A 197 5.94 -19.80 6.17
N TYR A 198 5.96 -18.46 6.31
CA TYR A 198 6.97 -17.64 5.65
C TYR A 198 7.11 -16.26 6.27
N LYS A 199 8.21 -15.58 5.92
CA LYS A 199 8.62 -14.31 6.52
C LYS A 199 8.78 -13.20 5.49
N ILE A 200 8.51 -11.98 5.95
CA ILE A 200 8.83 -10.75 5.23
C ILE A 200 10.05 -10.12 5.91
N ASN A 201 11.10 -9.86 5.13
CA ASN A 201 12.34 -9.37 5.71
C ASN A 201 12.24 -7.93 6.25
N SER A 202 11.52 -7.04 5.56
CA SER A 202 11.42 -5.64 5.96
C SER A 202 10.06 -5.03 5.64
N TYR A 203 9.54 -4.22 6.55
CA TYR A 203 8.41 -3.33 6.32
C TYR A 203 8.84 -1.88 6.53
N ARG A 204 8.37 -1.01 5.65
CA ARG A 204 8.63 0.41 5.72
C ARG A 204 7.35 1.18 5.47
N VAL A 205 6.82 1.85 6.49
CA VAL A 205 5.69 2.77 6.36
C VAL A 205 6.23 4.14 5.99
N LEU A 206 5.73 4.65 4.88
CA LEU A 206 5.92 5.99 4.37
C LEU A 206 4.62 6.75 4.59
N THR A 207 4.57 7.56 5.62
CA THR A 207 3.36 8.30 5.98
C THR A 207 3.52 9.79 5.70
N SER A 208 2.41 10.49 5.53
CA SER A 208 2.34 11.95 5.45
C SER A 208 1.03 12.44 6.06
N PRO A 209 1.04 13.60 6.76
CA PRO A 209 -0.17 14.24 7.22
C PRO A 209 -1.14 14.64 6.09
N LEU A 210 -0.68 14.63 4.84
CA LEU A 210 -1.47 14.99 3.65
C LEU A 210 -2.10 13.80 2.94
N ILE A 211 -1.71 12.56 3.27
CA ILE A 211 -2.38 11.37 2.73
C ILE A 211 -3.76 11.23 3.35
N ALA A 212 -4.80 11.14 2.51
CA ALA A 212 -6.18 10.88 2.94
C ALA A 212 -6.52 9.37 2.84
N GLY A 213 -7.48 8.99 2.00
CA GLY A 213 -7.93 7.60 1.83
C GLY A 213 -7.18 6.80 0.77
N MET A 214 -6.27 7.43 0.01
CA MET A 214 -5.54 6.76 -1.08
C MET A 214 -4.25 6.12 -0.57
N ASN A 215 -4.32 4.84 -0.23
CA ASN A 215 -3.20 4.03 0.24
C ASN A 215 -2.54 3.27 -0.91
N ALA A 216 -1.28 2.90 -0.75
CA ALA A 216 -0.56 2.08 -1.72
C ALA A 216 0.43 1.14 -1.03
N THR A 217 0.62 -0.03 -1.62
CA THR A 217 1.61 -1.02 -1.18
C THR A 217 2.49 -1.43 -2.36
N HIS A 218 3.81 -1.44 -2.17
CA HIS A 218 4.77 -1.92 -3.15
C HIS A 218 5.66 -3.00 -2.53
N THR A 219 5.73 -4.14 -3.19
CA THR A 219 6.54 -5.30 -2.75
C THR A 219 7.76 -5.47 -3.63
N PHE A 220 8.93 -5.53 -3.02
CA PHE A 220 10.20 -5.77 -3.70
C PHE A 220 10.79 -7.11 -3.27
N LYS A 221 11.21 -7.90 -4.27
CA LYS A 221 11.94 -9.16 -4.07
C LYS A 221 13.31 -9.05 -4.73
N TYR A 222 14.35 -9.14 -3.95
CA TYR A 222 15.72 -9.01 -4.47
C TYR A 222 16.69 -9.95 -3.74
N ARG A 223 17.22 -10.94 -4.44
CA ARG A 223 18.21 -11.89 -3.89
C ARG A 223 17.78 -12.56 -2.58
N GLY A 224 16.52 -12.97 -2.48
CA GLY A 224 15.96 -13.60 -1.28
C GLY A 224 15.51 -12.63 -0.19
N PHE A 225 15.76 -11.33 -0.32
CA PHE A 225 15.24 -10.29 0.56
C PHE A 225 13.91 -9.77 0.02
N LYS A 226 12.87 -9.78 0.85
CA LYS A 226 11.55 -9.23 0.55
C LYS A 226 11.28 -8.01 1.44
N GLU A 227 11.11 -6.85 0.81
CA GLU A 227 10.74 -5.60 1.48
C GLU A 227 9.43 -5.06 0.96
N ILE A 228 8.62 -4.50 1.86
CA ILE A 228 7.33 -3.92 1.55
C ILE A 228 7.33 -2.45 1.96
N LEU A 229 7.02 -1.58 1.01
CA LEU A 229 6.73 -0.17 1.25
C LEU A 229 5.22 0.02 1.35
N LEU A 230 4.78 0.68 2.42
CA LEU A 230 3.38 1.00 2.69
C LEU A 230 3.24 2.53 2.71
N PHE A 231 2.43 3.08 1.82
CA PHE A 231 2.11 4.51 1.76
C PHE A 231 0.77 4.70 2.45
N LEU A 232 0.79 5.17 3.69
CA LEU A 232 -0.38 5.19 4.58
C LEU A 232 -0.63 6.59 5.14
N PRO A 233 -1.91 6.95 5.46
CA PRO A 233 -2.23 8.19 6.16
C PRO A 233 -1.68 8.16 7.58
N THR A 234 -1.68 9.31 8.25
CA THR A 234 -1.48 9.36 9.69
C THR A 234 -2.62 8.66 10.43
N LEU A 235 -2.32 8.13 11.61
CA LEU A 235 -3.30 7.42 12.42
C LEU A 235 -4.47 8.31 12.82
N HIS A 236 -5.62 7.68 13.09
CA HIS A 236 -6.76 8.37 13.66
C HIS A 236 -6.50 8.68 15.13
N ASP A 237 -6.89 9.88 15.52
CA ASP A 237 -6.80 10.37 16.89
C ASP A 237 -8.14 11.00 17.28
N ASP A 238 -8.96 10.24 18.03
CA ASP A 238 -10.21 10.69 18.58
C ASP A 238 -10.11 10.68 20.11
N GLU A 239 -10.28 11.82 20.74
CA GLU A 239 -10.17 11.98 22.18
C GLU A 239 -11.22 11.16 22.96
N SER A 240 -12.33 10.79 22.33
CA SER A 240 -13.38 9.97 22.93
C SER A 240 -12.99 8.49 23.04
N TRP A 241 -11.96 8.06 22.31
CA TRP A 241 -11.52 6.66 22.30
C TRP A 241 -10.64 6.31 23.50
N SER A 242 -10.93 5.18 24.13
CA SER A 242 -9.98 4.62 25.09
C SER A 242 -8.66 4.28 24.41
N PRO A 243 -7.51 4.31 25.12
CA PRO A 243 -6.21 3.96 24.52
C PRO A 243 -6.18 2.58 23.87
N LYS A 244 -6.88 1.59 24.44
CA LYS A 244 -6.98 0.24 23.87
C LYS A 244 -7.79 0.21 22.58
N PHE A 245 -8.93 0.90 22.55
CA PHE A 245 -9.76 1.00 21.35
C PHE A 245 -9.03 1.76 20.24
N LYS A 246 -8.38 2.86 20.58
CA LYS A 246 -7.52 3.62 19.66
C LYS A 246 -6.41 2.73 19.08
N LYS A 247 -5.75 1.89 19.93
CA LYS A 247 -4.76 0.92 19.46
C LYS A 247 -5.38 -0.09 18.50
N ALA A 248 -6.53 -0.66 18.80
CA ALA A 248 -7.18 -1.65 17.96
C ALA A 248 -7.55 -1.07 16.59
N ILE A 249 -8.24 0.08 16.55
CA ILE A 249 -8.70 0.69 15.29
C ILE A 249 -7.51 1.12 14.41
N ASN A 250 -6.46 1.71 14.99
CA ASN A 250 -5.29 2.12 14.23
C ASN A 250 -4.45 0.92 13.75
N THR A 251 -4.35 -0.14 14.57
CA THR A 251 -3.71 -1.40 14.14
C THR A 251 -4.39 -1.96 12.90
N ARG A 252 -5.72 -1.93 12.81
CA ARG A 252 -6.48 -2.43 11.67
C ARG A 252 -5.99 -1.84 10.33
N ILE A 253 -5.75 -0.52 10.29
CA ILE A 253 -5.34 0.19 9.06
C ILE A 253 -4.08 -0.42 8.44
N ILE A 254 -3.14 -0.85 9.28
CA ILE A 254 -1.89 -1.46 8.81
C ILE A 254 -2.06 -2.95 8.63
N PHE A 255 -2.74 -3.61 9.56
CA PHE A 255 -2.90 -5.06 9.58
C PHE A 255 -3.50 -5.57 8.29
N THR A 256 -4.60 -4.97 7.84
CA THR A 256 -5.28 -5.33 6.59
C THR A 256 -4.48 -5.00 5.32
N GLU A 257 -3.40 -4.25 5.43
CA GLU A 257 -2.48 -4.01 4.30
C GLU A 257 -1.29 -4.99 4.29
N ILE A 258 -0.83 -5.41 5.47
CA ILE A 258 0.33 -6.29 5.53
C ILE A 258 -0.05 -7.76 5.44
N ASP A 259 -1.21 -8.18 5.94
CA ASP A 259 -1.63 -9.58 5.95
C ASP A 259 -1.95 -10.12 4.56
N HIS A 260 -2.36 -9.30 3.60
CA HIS A 260 -2.44 -9.67 2.18
C HIS A 260 -1.16 -10.33 1.65
N ASN A 261 0.00 -9.94 2.20
CA ASN A 261 1.28 -10.54 1.81
C ASN A 261 1.48 -11.97 2.34
N TYR A 262 0.68 -12.38 3.33
CA TYR A 262 0.68 -13.72 3.92
C TYR A 262 -0.48 -14.56 3.37
N VAL A 263 -1.64 -13.96 3.21
CA VAL A 263 -2.86 -14.59 2.66
C VAL A 263 -2.67 -14.94 1.20
N GLY A 264 -2.27 -13.98 0.36
CA GLY A 264 -2.21 -14.15 -1.09
C GLY A 264 -1.47 -15.39 -1.59
N PRO A 265 -0.24 -15.71 -1.12
CA PRO A 265 0.46 -16.93 -1.52
C PRO A 265 -0.28 -18.22 -1.17
N LEU A 266 -1.07 -18.21 -0.09
CA LEU A 266 -1.83 -19.37 0.37
C LEU A 266 -3.13 -19.51 -0.42
N SER A 267 -3.80 -18.39 -0.69
CA SER A 267 -4.99 -18.35 -1.56
C SER A 267 -4.66 -18.80 -2.98
N GLU A 268 -3.50 -18.44 -3.51
CA GLU A 268 -3.05 -18.90 -4.83
C GLU A 268 -2.88 -20.43 -4.87
N LYS A 269 -2.38 -21.05 -3.80
CA LYS A 269 -2.31 -22.53 -3.70
C LYS A 269 -3.70 -23.18 -3.71
N ASN A 270 -4.73 -22.50 -3.20
CA ASN A 270 -6.10 -22.97 -3.12
C ASN A 270 -7.00 -22.37 -4.21
N LYS A 271 -6.43 -21.64 -5.17
CA LYS A 271 -7.13 -20.86 -6.18
C LYS A 271 -8.27 -21.59 -6.87
N LYS A 272 -8.06 -22.84 -7.26
CA LYS A 272 -9.09 -23.64 -7.98
C LYS A 272 -10.38 -23.80 -7.16
N GLN A 273 -10.26 -24.08 -5.87
CA GLN A 273 -11.43 -24.23 -4.99
C GLN A 273 -12.07 -22.86 -4.72
N ILE A 274 -11.25 -21.84 -4.45
CA ILE A 274 -11.73 -20.46 -4.25
C ILE A 274 -12.47 -19.97 -5.49
N ASP A 275 -11.91 -20.15 -6.68
CA ASP A 275 -12.57 -19.75 -7.94
C ASP A 275 -13.93 -20.45 -8.12
N THR A 276 -14.04 -21.74 -7.75
CA THR A 276 -15.30 -22.47 -7.86
C THR A 276 -16.37 -21.92 -6.91
N ILE A 277 -16.01 -21.66 -5.66
CA ILE A 277 -16.93 -21.19 -4.62
C ILE A 277 -17.33 -19.72 -4.87
N PHE A 278 -16.36 -18.84 -5.01
CA PHE A 278 -16.59 -17.39 -5.08
C PHE A 278 -16.94 -16.88 -6.50
N ASN A 279 -17.03 -17.78 -7.49
CA ASN A 279 -17.56 -17.42 -8.80
C ASN A 279 -19.07 -17.08 -8.75
N ASN A 280 -19.79 -17.61 -7.78
CA ASN A 280 -21.16 -17.19 -7.45
C ASN A 280 -21.12 -15.88 -6.63
N ARG A 281 -20.70 -14.82 -7.33
CA ARG A 281 -20.31 -13.54 -6.73
C ARG A 281 -21.44 -12.88 -5.93
N GLU A 282 -22.68 -13.05 -6.36
CA GLU A 282 -23.85 -12.39 -5.77
C GLU A 282 -24.11 -12.81 -4.31
N ILE A 283 -23.62 -13.97 -3.92
CA ILE A 283 -23.69 -14.42 -2.52
C ILE A 283 -22.68 -13.68 -1.64
N TRP A 284 -21.50 -13.39 -2.21
CA TRP A 284 -20.33 -12.93 -1.45
C TRP A 284 -20.11 -11.43 -1.49
N VAL A 285 -20.65 -10.73 -2.48
CA VAL A 285 -20.51 -9.27 -2.58
C VAL A 285 -21.81 -8.64 -3.07
N ASP A 286 -22.13 -7.49 -2.51
CA ASP A 286 -23.20 -6.61 -2.96
C ASP A 286 -22.76 -5.83 -4.19
N ALA A 287 -23.29 -6.17 -5.36
CA ALA A 287 -22.96 -5.54 -6.64
C ALA A 287 -23.35 -4.04 -6.69
N GLU A 288 -24.32 -3.59 -5.88
CA GLU A 288 -24.74 -2.20 -5.80
C GLU A 288 -23.75 -1.34 -5.01
N ASN A 289 -22.92 -1.96 -4.17
CA ASN A 289 -21.90 -1.25 -3.41
C ASN A 289 -20.69 -0.95 -4.31
N LYS A 290 -20.41 0.34 -4.54
CA LYS A 290 -19.32 0.79 -5.44
C LYS A 290 -17.93 0.31 -5.02
N SER A 291 -17.71 -0.01 -3.75
CA SER A 291 -16.40 -0.48 -3.29
C SER A 291 -16.06 -1.89 -3.80
N THR A 292 -17.08 -2.71 -4.14
CA THR A 292 -16.87 -4.09 -4.61
C THR A 292 -16.22 -4.20 -5.98
N VAL A 293 -16.17 -3.11 -6.76
CA VAL A 293 -15.45 -3.06 -8.05
C VAL A 293 -13.93 -3.26 -7.88
N HIS A 294 -13.40 -2.99 -6.69
CA HIS A 294 -11.98 -3.18 -6.39
C HIS A 294 -11.59 -4.64 -6.18
N TYR A 295 -12.56 -5.54 -6.08
CA TYR A 295 -12.36 -6.99 -5.86
C TYR A 295 -12.89 -7.79 -7.05
N PRO A 296 -12.26 -7.70 -8.25
CA PRO A 296 -12.84 -8.21 -9.51
C PRO A 296 -12.79 -9.74 -9.64
N SER A 297 -11.97 -10.44 -8.88
CA SER A 297 -11.80 -11.89 -8.97
C SER A 297 -12.28 -12.62 -7.72
N PRO A 298 -12.66 -13.91 -7.82
CA PRO A 298 -12.98 -14.76 -6.68
C PRO A 298 -11.91 -14.74 -5.58
N VAL A 299 -10.64 -14.82 -5.95
CA VAL A 299 -9.52 -14.76 -5.00
C VAL A 299 -9.48 -13.41 -4.27
N ASN A 300 -9.69 -12.28 -4.98
CA ASN A 300 -9.73 -10.97 -4.32
C ASN A 300 -10.88 -10.88 -3.30
N VAL A 301 -12.04 -11.46 -3.60
CA VAL A 301 -13.17 -11.49 -2.68
C VAL A 301 -12.84 -12.33 -1.45
N PHE A 302 -12.35 -13.56 -1.64
CA PHE A 302 -11.96 -14.43 -0.53
C PHE A 302 -10.85 -13.80 0.34
N ASP A 303 -9.81 -13.22 -0.29
CA ASP A 303 -8.71 -12.58 0.43
C ASP A 303 -9.20 -11.42 1.29
N GLU A 304 -10.15 -10.63 0.80
CA GLU A 304 -10.72 -9.53 1.58
C GLU A 304 -11.51 -10.04 2.80
N TYR A 305 -12.33 -11.06 2.66
CA TYR A 305 -12.98 -11.73 3.80
C TYR A 305 -11.95 -12.21 4.81
N LEU A 306 -10.92 -12.90 4.33
CA LEU A 306 -9.95 -13.54 5.22
C LEU A 306 -9.07 -12.50 5.93
N THR A 307 -8.60 -11.45 5.28
CA THR A 307 -7.76 -10.41 5.89
C THR A 307 -8.49 -9.70 7.04
N TRP A 308 -9.76 -9.35 6.84
CA TRP A 308 -10.56 -8.76 7.91
C TRP A 308 -10.88 -9.75 9.05
N GLY A 309 -11.11 -10.98 8.71
CA GLY A 309 -11.28 -12.06 9.70
C GLY A 309 -9.99 -12.29 10.51
N LEU A 310 -8.83 -12.30 9.87
CA LEU A 310 -7.54 -12.42 10.55
C LEU A 310 -7.28 -11.28 11.53
N PHE A 311 -7.73 -10.06 11.20
CA PHE A 311 -7.66 -8.96 12.14
C PHE A 311 -8.48 -9.22 13.41
N ILE A 312 -9.67 -9.84 13.31
CA ILE A 312 -10.45 -10.26 14.46
C ILE A 312 -9.67 -11.28 15.31
N LEU A 313 -9.01 -12.26 14.66
CA LEU A 313 -8.19 -13.25 15.38
C LEU A 313 -7.00 -12.60 16.08
N TYR A 314 -6.34 -11.65 15.44
CA TYR A 314 -5.29 -10.84 16.06
C TYR A 314 -5.80 -10.11 17.30
N CYS A 315 -6.94 -9.44 17.18
CA CYS A 315 -7.56 -8.73 18.30
C CYS A 315 -8.00 -9.66 19.42
N TYR A 316 -8.48 -10.84 19.11
CA TYR A 316 -8.79 -11.86 20.14
C TYR A 316 -7.54 -12.24 20.94
N ASP A 317 -6.42 -12.50 20.27
CA ASP A 317 -5.18 -12.85 20.97
C ASP A 317 -4.57 -11.70 21.78
N LYS A 318 -4.88 -10.44 21.40
CA LYS A 318 -4.34 -9.24 22.08
C LYS A 318 -5.28 -8.65 23.13
N PHE A 319 -6.57 -8.73 22.93
CA PHE A 319 -7.59 -8.02 23.72
C PHE A 319 -8.75 -8.94 24.17
N GLY A 320 -8.73 -10.24 23.86
CA GLY A 320 -9.85 -11.15 24.11
C GLY A 320 -10.23 -11.34 25.59
N GLU A 321 -9.34 -10.96 26.52
CA GLU A 321 -9.65 -10.91 27.96
C GLU A 321 -10.57 -9.73 28.33
N ASP A 322 -10.60 -8.68 27.50
CA ASP A 322 -11.47 -7.51 27.63
C ASP A 322 -12.69 -7.75 26.71
N TYR A 323 -13.69 -8.45 27.20
CA TYR A 323 -14.84 -8.89 26.42
C TYR A 323 -15.63 -7.75 25.80
N ASP A 324 -15.76 -6.62 26.50
CA ASP A 324 -16.49 -5.44 26.01
C ASP A 324 -15.73 -4.79 24.84
N LEU A 325 -14.42 -4.63 24.99
CA LEU A 325 -13.56 -4.10 23.92
C LEU A 325 -13.56 -5.04 22.71
N PHE A 326 -13.37 -6.33 22.93
CA PHE A 326 -13.34 -7.29 21.82
C PHE A 326 -14.68 -7.33 21.08
N GLY A 327 -15.81 -7.30 21.81
CA GLY A 327 -17.14 -7.20 21.22
C GLY A 327 -17.29 -5.96 20.33
N GLN A 328 -16.88 -4.79 20.81
CA GLN A 328 -16.90 -3.54 20.02
C GLN A 328 -16.01 -3.62 18.76
N ILE A 329 -14.86 -4.28 18.84
CA ILE A 329 -13.98 -4.48 17.68
C ILE A 329 -14.67 -5.35 16.62
N VAL A 330 -15.24 -6.48 17.03
CA VAL A 330 -15.95 -7.41 16.13
C VAL A 330 -17.12 -6.70 15.45
N GLU A 331 -17.94 -5.98 16.22
CA GLU A 331 -19.07 -5.20 15.70
C GLU A 331 -18.60 -4.15 14.68
N ASN A 332 -17.52 -3.40 14.99
CA ASN A 332 -16.97 -2.40 14.08
C ASN A 332 -16.43 -3.02 12.78
N VAL A 333 -15.76 -4.16 12.87
CA VAL A 333 -15.25 -4.88 11.69
C VAL A 333 -16.40 -5.35 10.81
N ASN A 334 -17.41 -5.98 11.41
CA ASN A 334 -18.56 -6.51 10.69
C ASN A 334 -19.38 -5.38 10.05
N ASP A 335 -19.66 -4.30 10.79
CA ASP A 335 -20.32 -3.12 10.20
C ASP A 335 -19.55 -2.56 9.00
N MET A 336 -18.22 -2.45 9.12
CA MET A 336 -17.38 -1.98 8.03
C MET A 336 -17.46 -2.90 6.81
N MET A 337 -17.39 -4.20 7.00
CA MET A 337 -17.42 -5.17 5.91
C MET A 337 -18.80 -5.25 5.25
N VAL A 338 -19.85 -5.41 6.04
CA VAL A 338 -21.22 -5.58 5.52
C VAL A 338 -21.73 -4.27 4.92
N ASN A 339 -21.75 -3.19 5.73
CA ASN A 339 -22.47 -1.96 5.38
C ASN A 339 -21.64 -0.97 4.55
N LYS A 340 -20.30 -0.96 4.69
CA LYS A 340 -19.45 0.00 3.97
C LYS A 340 -18.75 -0.62 2.75
N LYS A 341 -18.28 -1.86 2.87
CA LYS A 341 -17.54 -2.54 1.81
C LYS A 341 -18.38 -3.44 0.91
N GLY A 342 -19.59 -3.84 1.35
CA GLY A 342 -20.51 -4.66 0.57
C GLY A 342 -20.16 -6.14 0.55
N PHE A 343 -19.78 -6.69 1.73
CA PHE A 343 -19.47 -8.11 1.95
C PHE A 343 -20.54 -8.73 2.87
N PRO A 344 -21.71 -9.12 2.34
CA PRO A 344 -22.90 -9.45 3.13
C PRO A 344 -22.73 -10.65 4.07
N LYS A 345 -21.82 -11.57 3.77
CA LYS A 345 -21.57 -12.77 4.57
C LYS A 345 -20.44 -12.59 5.60
N ALA A 346 -19.99 -11.34 5.88
CA ALA A 346 -18.83 -11.12 6.73
C ALA A 346 -19.05 -11.56 8.16
N ASP A 347 -20.26 -11.40 8.71
CA ASP A 347 -20.58 -11.82 10.07
C ASP A 347 -20.45 -13.33 10.24
N GLU A 348 -21.07 -14.10 9.33
CA GLU A 348 -21.06 -15.56 9.36
C GLU A 348 -19.65 -16.11 9.07
N PHE A 349 -18.95 -15.52 8.08
CA PHE A 349 -17.58 -15.90 7.75
C PHE A 349 -16.62 -15.70 8.94
N ASN A 350 -16.69 -14.54 9.58
CA ASN A 350 -15.87 -14.20 10.72
C ASN A 350 -16.18 -15.08 11.93
N ALA A 351 -17.46 -15.39 12.16
CA ALA A 351 -17.87 -16.29 13.23
C ALA A 351 -17.32 -17.71 13.02
N GLU A 352 -17.42 -18.26 11.80
CA GLU A 352 -16.88 -19.57 11.48
C GLU A 352 -15.34 -19.60 11.54
N LEU A 353 -14.67 -18.61 10.98
CA LEU A 353 -13.21 -18.49 11.07
C LEU A 353 -12.75 -18.44 12.54
N PHE A 354 -13.43 -17.67 13.37
CA PHE A 354 -13.13 -17.58 14.81
C PHE A 354 -13.36 -18.90 15.54
N ARG A 355 -14.44 -19.61 15.23
CA ARG A 355 -14.72 -20.95 15.76
C ARG A 355 -13.60 -21.92 15.40
N LEU A 356 -13.25 -22.01 14.12
CA LEU A 356 -12.17 -22.87 13.64
C LEU A 356 -10.82 -22.52 14.28
N TYR A 357 -10.54 -21.23 14.48
CA TYR A 357 -9.31 -20.78 15.14
C TYR A 357 -9.24 -21.21 16.60
N LYS A 358 -10.36 -21.15 17.33
CA LYS A 358 -10.40 -21.60 18.74
C LYS A 358 -10.17 -23.10 18.86
N ASP A 359 -10.70 -23.87 17.93
CA ASP A 359 -10.57 -25.33 17.91
C ASP A 359 -9.18 -25.80 17.42
N ASN A 360 -8.44 -24.91 16.72
CA ASN A 360 -7.11 -25.21 16.19
C ASN A 360 -6.02 -24.99 17.25
N THR A 361 -5.50 -26.06 17.82
CA THR A 361 -4.46 -26.02 18.86
C THR A 361 -3.12 -25.45 18.36
N SER A 362 -2.79 -25.65 17.08
CA SER A 362 -1.53 -25.15 16.49
C SER A 362 -1.55 -23.66 16.22
N LYS A 363 -2.74 -23.05 16.10
CA LYS A 363 -2.93 -21.66 15.66
C LYS A 363 -2.37 -21.34 14.28
N ASP A 364 -2.01 -22.35 13.49
CA ASP A 364 -1.52 -22.21 12.11
C ASP A 364 -2.71 -21.93 11.18
N ILE A 365 -2.68 -20.79 10.50
CA ILE A 365 -3.75 -20.35 9.59
C ILE A 365 -3.88 -21.28 8.37
N GLN A 366 -2.78 -21.91 7.92
CA GLN A 366 -2.84 -22.84 6.79
C GLN A 366 -3.82 -24.00 7.07
N ASN A 367 -3.91 -24.47 8.32
CA ASN A 367 -4.80 -25.55 8.73
C ASN A 367 -6.28 -25.14 8.71
N LEU A 368 -6.57 -23.84 8.66
CA LEU A 368 -7.94 -23.32 8.62
C LEU A 368 -8.49 -23.22 7.19
N TYR A 369 -7.62 -23.17 6.15
CA TYR A 369 -8.07 -22.94 4.77
C TYR A 369 -9.07 -23.99 4.30
N LYS A 370 -8.70 -25.27 4.45
CA LYS A 370 -9.61 -26.33 3.98
C LYS A 370 -10.95 -26.31 4.70
N PRO A 371 -11.04 -26.39 6.04
CA PRO A 371 -12.35 -26.39 6.72
C PRO A 371 -13.15 -25.10 6.48
N LEU A 372 -12.48 -23.95 6.32
CA LEU A 372 -13.13 -22.68 5.99
C LEU A 372 -13.72 -22.71 4.57
N LEU A 373 -12.97 -23.19 3.59
CA LEU A 373 -13.46 -23.33 2.22
C LEU A 373 -14.58 -24.37 2.11
N ASP A 374 -14.50 -25.48 2.87
CA ASP A 374 -15.58 -26.48 2.95
C ASP A 374 -16.87 -25.88 3.56
N TRP A 375 -16.74 -24.91 4.48
CA TRP A 375 -17.88 -24.15 4.98
C TRP A 375 -18.41 -23.17 3.92
N CYS A 376 -17.53 -22.39 3.26
CA CYS A 376 -17.93 -21.50 2.18
C CYS A 376 -18.68 -22.24 1.05
N GLU A 377 -18.29 -23.45 0.72
CA GLU A 377 -18.95 -24.28 -0.31
C GLU A 377 -20.40 -24.65 0.09
N LYS A 378 -20.70 -24.80 1.39
CA LYS A 378 -22.05 -25.07 1.87
C LYS A 378 -22.93 -23.82 1.91
N GLU A 379 -22.33 -22.65 2.03
CA GLU A 379 -23.02 -21.36 1.98
C GLU A 379 -23.29 -20.86 0.54
N ASN A 380 -22.72 -21.53 -0.44
CA ASN A 380 -22.83 -21.21 -1.88
C ASN A 380 -24.07 -21.86 -2.50
#